data_ca21ed225a70c49900bf93bb149ab989
#
_entry.id   ca21ed225a70c49900bf93bb149ab989
#
_cell.length_a   1.000
_cell.length_b   1.000
_cell.length_c   1.000
_cell.angle_alpha   90.00
_cell.angle_beta   90.00
_cell.angle_gamma   90.00
#
_symmetry.space_group_name_H-M   'P 1'
#
loop_
_entity.id
_entity.type
_entity.pdbx_description
1 polymer ?
#
loop_
_entity_poly.entity_id
_entity_poly.type
_entity_poly.pdbx_seq_one_letter_code
_entity_poly.pdbx_strand_id
1 'polypeptide(L)'
;MSQGSRVSVRARLQRLIQTRVWRMDIHPTARIEPSALIDRTWPAGIHIGADTYIGEQAVVLTHDFTRGVRGDTHIGARCRLGPRVIVLPGVTIGDDCVVDPGALVNRDLPPNSRARGNPAEIRRRDEDPAEG
;
A
#
# COMPACT_ATOMS: atom_id res chain seq x y z
N MET A 1 -23.28 -3.50 5.40
CA MET A 1 -22.82 -4.61 4.57
C MET A 1 -21.52 -5.18 5.05
N SER A 2 -21.49 -6.43 5.27
CA SER A 2 -20.33 -7.08 5.87
C SER A 2 -19.36 -7.61 4.84
N GLN A 3 -19.05 -6.83 3.85
CA GLN A 3 -18.21 -7.31 2.76
C GLN A 3 -16.81 -7.67 3.14
N GLY A 4 -16.34 -7.14 4.25
CA GLY A 4 -15.00 -7.39 4.69
C GLY A 4 -14.78 -8.69 5.40
N SER A 5 -15.84 -9.41 5.74
CA SER A 5 -15.71 -10.52 6.66
C SER A 5 -15.10 -11.79 6.05
N ARG A 6 -15.19 -11.96 4.75
CA ARG A 6 -14.67 -13.16 4.09
C ARG A 6 -13.50 -12.84 3.19
N VAL A 7 -12.35 -13.32 3.60
CA VAL A 7 -11.16 -13.29 2.76
C VAL A 7 -11.19 -14.54 1.88
N SER A 8 -11.02 -14.36 0.58
CA SER A 8 -11.06 -15.49 -0.35
C SER A 8 -9.92 -16.47 -0.08
N VAL A 9 -10.12 -17.74 -0.48
CA VAL A 9 -9.05 -18.75 -0.37
C VAL A 9 -7.82 -18.30 -1.14
N ARG A 10 -8.00 -17.69 -2.30
CA ARG A 10 -6.89 -17.16 -3.08
C ARG A 10 -6.10 -16.11 -2.30
N ALA A 11 -6.79 -15.18 -1.66
CA ALA A 11 -6.12 -14.14 -0.87
C ALA A 11 -5.39 -14.72 0.33
N ARG A 12 -5.96 -15.74 0.98
CA ARG A 12 -5.30 -16.41 2.11
C ARG A 12 -4.04 -17.14 1.68
N LEU A 13 -4.12 -17.88 0.58
CA LEU A 13 -2.97 -18.60 0.06
C LEU A 13 -1.87 -17.62 -0.37
N GLN A 14 -2.26 -16.56 -1.07
CA GLN A 14 -1.33 -15.53 -1.49
C GLN A 14 -0.62 -14.89 -0.30
N ARG A 15 -1.37 -14.57 0.77
CA ARG A 15 -0.79 -14.01 2.00
C ARG A 15 0.19 -14.99 2.65
N LEU A 16 -0.16 -16.25 2.69
CA LEU A 16 0.72 -17.27 3.27
C LEU A 16 2.05 -17.33 2.51
N ILE A 17 1.98 -17.31 1.19
CA ILE A 17 3.18 -17.30 0.35
C ILE A 17 3.98 -16.02 0.60
N GLN A 18 3.34 -14.87 0.60
CA GLN A 18 4.01 -13.59 0.82
C GLN A 18 4.75 -13.54 2.15
N THR A 19 4.11 -14.01 3.22
CA THR A 19 4.70 -13.87 4.55
C THR A 19 5.63 -15.01 4.92
N ARG A 20 5.36 -16.25 4.47
CA ARG A 20 6.15 -17.43 4.87
C ARG A 20 7.25 -17.76 3.89
N VAL A 21 6.99 -17.61 2.60
CA VAL A 21 7.98 -17.98 1.56
C VAL A 21 8.81 -16.76 1.20
N TRP A 22 8.19 -15.63 0.92
CA TRP A 22 8.90 -14.41 0.50
C TRP A 22 9.29 -13.50 1.66
N ARG A 23 8.78 -13.78 2.85
CA ARG A 23 9.13 -13.06 4.08
C ARG A 23 8.82 -11.57 4.03
N MET A 24 7.76 -11.20 3.37
CA MET A 24 7.24 -9.84 3.44
C MET A 24 6.71 -9.57 4.85
N ASP A 25 6.96 -8.37 5.34
CA ASP A 25 6.47 -7.93 6.65
C ASP A 25 5.08 -7.33 6.49
N ILE A 26 4.08 -8.18 6.48
CA ILE A 26 2.68 -7.78 6.32
C ILE A 26 1.92 -8.16 7.58
N HIS A 27 1.32 -7.16 8.24
CA HIS A 27 0.54 -7.41 9.45
C HIS A 27 -0.65 -8.32 9.10
N PRO A 28 -1.00 -9.28 9.99
CA PRO A 28 -2.08 -10.24 9.70
C PRO A 28 -3.43 -9.60 9.42
N THR A 29 -3.72 -8.41 9.96
CA THR A 29 -4.99 -7.74 9.75
C THR A 29 -5.04 -6.88 8.49
N ALA A 30 -3.92 -6.71 7.79
CA ALA A 30 -3.91 -5.98 6.53
C ALA A 30 -4.72 -6.74 5.47
N ARG A 31 -5.42 -5.98 4.64
CA ARG A 31 -6.21 -6.55 3.54
C ARG A 31 -5.64 -6.11 2.22
N ILE A 32 -5.19 -7.08 1.44
CA ILE A 32 -4.58 -6.81 0.13
C ILE A 32 -5.42 -7.55 -0.91
N GLU A 33 -5.96 -6.79 -1.86
CA GLU A 33 -6.70 -7.41 -2.95
C GLU A 33 -5.78 -8.34 -3.76
N PRO A 34 -6.24 -9.53 -4.14
CA PRO A 34 -5.37 -10.49 -4.84
C PRO A 34 -4.77 -9.98 -6.14
N SER A 35 -5.42 -9.00 -6.77
CA SER A 35 -4.91 -8.41 -8.01
C SER A 35 -3.83 -7.35 -7.77
N ALA A 36 -3.59 -6.94 -6.52
CA ALA A 36 -2.54 -6.00 -6.22
C ALA A 36 -1.17 -6.65 -6.43
N LEU A 37 -0.24 -5.90 -6.99
CA LEU A 37 1.13 -6.35 -7.19
C LEU A 37 1.99 -5.83 -6.06
N ILE A 38 2.36 -6.72 -5.15
CA ILE A 38 3.31 -6.44 -4.09
C ILE A 38 4.65 -6.99 -4.54
N ASP A 39 5.65 -6.13 -4.60
CA ASP A 39 6.92 -6.43 -5.28
C ASP A 39 7.57 -7.70 -4.77
N ARG A 40 7.82 -8.64 -5.68
CA ARG A 40 8.44 -9.92 -5.39
C ARG A 40 9.93 -9.95 -5.68
N THR A 41 10.45 -8.92 -6.32
CA THR A 41 11.87 -8.86 -6.66
C THR A 41 12.73 -8.68 -5.41
N TRP A 42 12.24 -7.88 -4.46
CA TRP A 42 12.88 -7.75 -3.16
C TRP A 42 11.81 -7.73 -2.06
N PRO A 43 11.24 -8.91 -1.77
CA PRO A 43 10.08 -8.98 -0.88
C PRO A 43 10.39 -8.59 0.57
N ALA A 44 11.63 -8.77 1.03
CA ALA A 44 12.03 -8.37 2.37
C ALA A 44 11.93 -6.86 2.60
N GLY A 45 11.85 -6.07 1.53
CA GLY A 45 11.68 -4.62 1.63
C GLY A 45 10.23 -4.17 1.80
N ILE A 46 9.27 -5.08 1.78
CA ILE A 46 7.85 -4.76 1.93
C ILE A 46 7.47 -4.74 3.41
N HIS A 47 6.85 -3.63 3.85
CA HIS A 47 6.35 -3.48 5.22
C HIS A 47 4.97 -2.84 5.15
N ILE A 48 3.94 -3.56 5.61
CA ILE A 48 2.54 -3.11 5.57
C ILE A 48 1.94 -3.30 6.95
N GLY A 49 1.42 -2.21 7.52
CA GLY A 49 0.93 -2.17 8.89
C GLY A 49 -0.48 -2.71 9.06
N ALA A 50 -0.93 -2.70 10.32
CA ALA A 50 -2.21 -3.25 10.73
C ALA A 50 -3.38 -2.50 10.08
N ASP A 51 -4.43 -3.24 9.76
CA ASP A 51 -5.71 -2.70 9.29
C ASP A 51 -5.60 -1.82 8.02
N THR A 52 -4.52 -1.98 7.28
CA THR A 52 -4.30 -1.28 6.01
C THR A 52 -4.97 -2.05 4.88
N TYR A 53 -5.62 -1.31 3.99
CA TYR A 53 -6.25 -1.86 2.81
C TYR A 53 -5.49 -1.44 1.55
N ILE A 54 -5.19 -2.41 0.70
CA ILE A 54 -4.54 -2.18 -0.60
C ILE A 54 -5.49 -2.66 -1.69
N GLY A 55 -5.91 -1.74 -2.54
CA GLY A 55 -6.97 -1.94 -3.52
C GLY A 55 -6.56 -2.75 -4.74
N GLU A 56 -7.53 -2.99 -5.59
CA GLU A 56 -7.38 -3.77 -6.82
C GLU A 56 -6.31 -3.17 -7.72
N GLN A 57 -5.43 -4.01 -8.21
CA GLN A 57 -4.38 -3.63 -9.18
C GLN A 57 -3.43 -2.53 -8.67
N ALA A 58 -3.42 -2.26 -7.38
CA ALA A 58 -2.41 -1.37 -6.81
C ALA A 58 -1.03 -2.01 -6.92
N VAL A 59 0.00 -1.19 -6.98
CA VAL A 59 1.38 -1.63 -7.15
C VAL A 59 2.22 -1.02 -6.03
N VAL A 60 2.85 -1.88 -5.23
CA VAL A 60 3.77 -1.46 -4.17
C VAL A 60 5.15 -1.98 -4.52
N LEU A 61 6.08 -1.08 -4.80
CA LEU A 61 7.41 -1.42 -5.31
C LEU A 61 8.49 -1.26 -4.26
N THR A 62 9.49 -2.12 -4.33
CA THR A 62 10.74 -2.00 -3.58
C THR A 62 11.94 -1.86 -4.50
N HIS A 63 11.74 -1.96 -5.82
CA HIS A 63 12.78 -1.74 -6.79
C HIS A 63 12.21 -1.05 -8.03
N ASP A 64 13.07 -0.35 -8.76
CA ASP A 64 12.72 0.30 -10.03
C ASP A 64 13.91 0.18 -10.97
N PHE A 65 13.79 -0.69 -11.96
CA PHE A 65 14.85 -0.91 -12.93
C PHE A 65 15.09 0.31 -13.82
N THR A 66 14.08 1.10 -14.08
CA THR A 66 14.25 2.28 -14.94
C THR A 66 15.10 3.35 -14.29
N ARG A 67 15.06 3.46 -12.98
CA ARG A 67 15.87 4.44 -12.24
C ARG A 67 17.05 3.79 -11.52
N GLY A 68 17.14 2.47 -11.53
CA GLY A 68 18.20 1.75 -10.84
C GLY A 68 18.16 1.88 -9.32
N VAL A 69 16.98 2.02 -8.73
CA VAL A 69 16.83 2.20 -7.29
C VAL A 69 16.17 1.00 -6.63
N ARG A 70 16.53 0.79 -5.37
CA ARG A 70 15.91 -0.22 -4.50
C ARG A 70 15.85 0.38 -3.09
N GLY A 71 14.74 0.14 -2.39
CA GLY A 71 14.60 0.63 -1.04
C GLY A 71 13.42 0.00 -0.33
N ASP A 72 13.51 -0.07 1.00
CA ASP A 72 12.40 -0.54 1.82
C ASP A 72 11.22 0.41 1.68
N THR A 73 10.06 -0.16 1.44
CA THR A 73 8.82 0.59 1.29
C THR A 73 7.91 0.26 2.48
N HIS A 74 7.51 1.29 3.20
CA HIS A 74 6.72 1.16 4.42
C HIS A 74 5.36 1.78 4.20
N ILE A 75 4.31 1.02 4.51
CA ILE A 75 2.95 1.53 4.57
C ILE A 75 2.47 1.31 6.00
N GLY A 76 2.08 2.39 6.66
CA GLY A 76 1.71 2.35 8.07
C GLY A 76 0.39 1.63 8.32
N ALA A 77 -0.13 1.80 9.53
CA ALA A 77 -1.38 1.19 9.95
C ALA A 77 -2.58 2.03 9.51
N ARG A 78 -3.72 1.37 9.32
CA ARG A 78 -5.02 2.01 9.05
C ARG A 78 -4.99 2.91 7.81
N CYS A 79 -4.16 2.55 6.83
CA CYS A 79 -4.11 3.24 5.54
C CYS A 79 -5.11 2.63 4.57
N ARG A 80 -5.56 3.42 3.62
CA ARG A 80 -6.42 2.93 2.52
C ARG A 80 -5.82 3.40 1.20
N LEU A 81 -5.36 2.45 0.41
CA LEU A 81 -4.83 2.70 -0.92
C LEU A 81 -5.86 2.23 -1.94
N GLY A 82 -6.35 3.16 -2.75
CA GLY A 82 -7.35 2.86 -3.77
C GLY A 82 -6.81 2.00 -4.91
N PRO A 83 -7.69 1.59 -5.81
CA PRO A 83 -7.27 0.78 -6.95
C PRO A 83 -6.27 1.52 -7.82
N ARG A 84 -5.34 0.76 -8.39
CA ARG A 84 -4.31 1.24 -9.33
C ARG A 84 -3.40 2.34 -8.76
N VAL A 85 -3.31 2.44 -7.45
CA VAL A 85 -2.30 3.28 -6.80
C VAL A 85 -0.91 2.68 -7.06
N ILE A 86 0.07 3.53 -7.28
CA ILE A 86 1.47 3.10 -7.41
C ILE A 86 2.27 3.75 -6.30
N VAL A 87 2.95 2.92 -5.49
CA VAL A 87 3.86 3.38 -4.44
C VAL A 87 5.28 3.04 -4.89
N LEU A 88 6.10 4.07 -5.07
CA LEU A 88 7.46 3.89 -5.55
C LEU A 88 8.41 3.38 -4.46
N PRO A 89 9.54 2.76 -4.85
CA PRO A 89 10.49 2.19 -3.89
C PRO A 89 11.02 3.22 -2.90
N GLY A 90 11.15 2.80 -1.65
CA GLY A 90 11.73 3.64 -0.60
C GLY A 90 10.76 4.63 0.03
N VAL A 91 9.51 4.68 -0.42
CA VAL A 91 8.50 5.58 0.14
C VAL A 91 8.03 5.07 1.49
N THR A 92 7.87 5.97 2.44
CA THR A 92 7.21 5.69 3.72
C THR A 92 5.87 6.42 3.78
N ILE A 93 4.80 5.65 3.89
CA ILE A 93 3.46 6.18 4.10
C ILE A 93 3.14 6.04 5.58
N GLY A 94 2.90 7.16 6.26
CA GLY A 94 2.56 7.17 7.68
C GLY A 94 1.19 6.57 7.96
N ASP A 95 0.86 6.43 9.24
CA ASP A 95 -0.42 5.86 9.64
C ASP A 95 -1.60 6.74 9.21
N ASP A 96 -2.76 6.13 9.06
CA ASP A 96 -4.02 6.82 8.80
C ASP A 96 -4.04 7.64 7.52
N CYS A 97 -3.27 7.23 6.51
CA CYS A 97 -3.25 7.88 5.21
C CYS A 97 -4.30 7.30 4.27
N VAL A 98 -4.80 8.15 3.38
CA VAL A 98 -5.70 7.76 2.29
C VAL A 98 -5.05 8.15 0.97
N VAL A 99 -4.96 7.20 0.05
CA VAL A 99 -4.41 7.42 -1.29
C VAL A 99 -5.50 7.15 -2.29
N ASP A 100 -5.87 8.17 -3.06
CA ASP A 100 -6.97 8.08 -4.01
C ASP A 100 -6.64 7.17 -5.19
N PRO A 101 -7.65 6.60 -5.84
CA PRO A 101 -7.43 5.72 -6.99
C PRO A 101 -6.52 6.35 -8.05
N GLY A 102 -5.61 5.56 -8.57
CA GLY A 102 -4.72 5.98 -9.65
C GLY A 102 -3.59 6.92 -9.25
N ALA A 103 -3.45 7.26 -7.98
CA ALA A 103 -2.39 8.17 -7.55
C ALA A 103 -1.01 7.51 -7.65
N LEU A 104 -0.01 8.33 -7.97
CA LEU A 104 1.40 7.93 -7.93
C LEU A 104 2.06 8.56 -6.70
N VAL A 105 2.44 7.73 -5.74
CA VAL A 105 3.12 8.18 -4.52
C VAL A 105 4.62 8.06 -4.75
N ASN A 106 5.26 9.20 -4.95
CA ASN A 106 6.69 9.28 -5.24
C ASN A 106 7.52 9.92 -4.12
N ARG A 107 6.90 10.20 -2.98
CA ARG A 107 7.57 10.74 -1.80
C ARG A 107 6.81 10.34 -0.55
N ASP A 108 7.44 10.51 0.60
CA ASP A 108 6.86 10.12 1.88
C ASP A 108 5.58 10.89 2.19
N LEU A 109 4.64 10.21 2.81
CA LEU A 109 3.40 10.79 3.31
C LEU A 109 3.45 10.86 4.83
N PRO A 110 3.35 12.05 5.41
CA PRO A 110 3.20 12.15 6.87
C PRO A 110 1.92 11.44 7.32
N PRO A 111 1.82 11.03 8.59
CA PRO A 111 0.58 10.46 9.09
C PRO A 111 -0.61 11.39 8.86
N ASN A 112 -1.78 10.80 8.70
CA ASN A 112 -3.03 11.53 8.50
C ASN A 112 -3.02 12.39 7.23
N SER A 113 -2.46 11.87 6.15
CA SER A 113 -2.40 12.54 4.86
C SER A 113 -3.36 11.94 3.87
N ARG A 114 -3.78 12.75 2.92
CA ARG A 114 -4.46 12.31 1.71
C ARG A 114 -3.63 12.67 0.50
N ALA A 115 -3.45 11.71 -0.40
CA ALA A 115 -2.68 11.87 -1.62
C ALA A 115 -3.56 11.58 -2.82
N ARG A 116 -3.46 12.40 -3.86
CA ARG A 116 -4.21 12.21 -5.10
C ARG A 116 -3.42 12.71 -6.29
N GLY A 117 -3.61 12.06 -7.41
CA GLY A 117 -3.04 12.49 -8.69
C GLY A 117 -1.68 11.86 -8.99
N ASN A 118 -1.11 12.26 -10.12
CA ASN A 118 0.16 11.76 -10.63
C ASN A 118 1.03 12.91 -11.15
N PRO A 119 2.13 13.27 -10.47
CA PRO A 119 2.51 12.80 -9.14
C PRO A 119 1.53 13.26 -8.07
N ALA A 120 1.45 12.53 -6.97
CA ALA A 120 0.42 12.79 -5.98
C ALA A 120 0.63 14.13 -5.28
N GLU A 121 -0.45 14.89 -5.17
CA GLU A 121 -0.53 16.05 -4.31
C GLU A 121 -0.94 15.58 -2.92
N ILE A 122 -0.27 16.10 -1.89
CA ILE A 122 -0.42 15.64 -0.51
C ILE A 122 -1.07 16.75 0.32
N ARG A 123 -2.13 16.39 1.06
CA ARG A 123 -2.78 17.29 2.01
C ARG A 123 -3.02 16.57 3.32
N ARG A 124 -3.14 17.32 4.39
CA ARG A 124 -3.62 16.75 5.65
C ARG A 124 -5.10 16.42 5.53
N ARG A 125 -5.50 15.28 6.08
CA ARG A 125 -6.90 14.83 5.97
C ARG A 125 -7.87 15.78 6.67
N ASP A 126 -7.47 16.33 7.82
CA ASP A 126 -8.31 17.27 8.57
C ASP A 126 -8.50 18.62 7.86
N GLU A 127 -7.67 18.91 6.85
CA GLU A 127 -7.74 20.12 6.05
C GLU A 127 -8.27 19.88 4.64
N ASP A 128 -8.58 18.63 4.30
CA ASP A 128 -9.02 18.28 2.94
C ASP A 128 -10.53 18.34 2.84
N PRO A 129 -11.08 19.17 1.95
CA PRO A 129 -12.53 19.26 1.76
C PRO A 129 -13.19 17.92 1.41
N ALA A 130 -12.45 16.99 0.80
CA ALA A 130 -12.96 15.67 0.44
C ALA A 130 -13.21 14.78 1.66
N GLU A 131 -12.62 15.10 2.82
CA GLU A 131 -12.84 14.36 4.06
C GLU A 131 -14.09 14.81 4.80
N GLY A 132 -14.53 16.00 4.52
CA GLY A 132 -15.65 16.60 5.18
C GLY A 132 -16.96 15.92 4.94
#